data_8f84e54d0a1216caec212dbfd46ef527
#
_entry.id   8f84e54d0a1216caec212dbfd46ef527
#
_cell.length_a   1.000
_cell.length_b   1.000
_cell.length_c   1.000
_cell.angle_alpha   90.00
_cell.angle_beta   90.00
_cell.angle_gamma   90.00
#
_symmetry.space_group_name_H-M   'P 1'
#
loop_
_entity.id
_entity.type
_entity.pdbx_description
1 polymer ?
#
loop_
_entity_poly.entity_id
_entity_poly.type
_entity_poly.pdbx_seq_one_letter_code
_entity_poly.pdbx_strand_id
1 'polypeptide(L)'
;MSISKPSQEQLSKLIKYFQDRQFVDAEKLAVSITKEFPEHQFTWKVLGVILIQVGRLNESLTATQKSIELNPTDSEAHYNLGVILKGLDRSNEAEKSYRQAITLKPNYAEAHNNLGNILQELGRSNEAEKSFRQAIVLKPDFTEAHNNLAITLQELHKLNEAEKSFRQVIALRPDYAEAHSNLGITLKELGQLKEAEKSYRKAISLKPGFTEVHNNLGLTLQNLRRLDEAEKSYRKAIALKPDFTEAHSNLGITLKELGRLDEAESSYRKAISLKPDFAEAHNNLGNTLQELGRLDEAEKIFRQAIALKPDFAEAHNNLGKNLYKLGNKDLALESIEKANNIDPQFQDARLLLKVMKSRKSREESENATGDTNNKCTKTGLTSNPLILNRVVEKELIANLYEMSSRELDKTIDARYGNGKCSPDFNLFQDSRSIIQNVAKDLTKIMMEAVKSEVYIIGSFFNILSAGGGSNPHNHLNDLDKDIGFDLGKQKYSLVYYLSVGDQHCNEPGILKLYEPSEDILPCEGMITIIPASRMHSAVYGGKTDRVMIGANFYSL
;
A
#
# COMPACT_ATOMS: atom_id res chain seq x y z
N MET A 1 14.54 -71.45 9.44
CA MET A 1 13.97 -71.23 8.10
C MET A 1 14.77 -70.11 7.46
N SER A 2 15.47 -70.36 6.33
CA SER A 2 16.17 -69.31 5.61
C SER A 2 15.10 -68.34 5.05
N ILE A 3 15.12 -67.08 5.47
CA ILE A 3 14.27 -66.04 4.86
C ILE A 3 14.68 -65.95 3.39
N SER A 4 13.86 -66.54 2.50
CA SER A 4 14.09 -66.42 1.06
C SER A 4 13.92 -64.94 0.67
N LYS A 5 14.89 -64.41 -0.08
CA LYS A 5 14.87 -63.05 -0.58
C LYS A 5 14.53 -63.02 -2.06
N PRO A 6 13.92 -61.94 -2.59
CA PRO A 6 13.73 -61.80 -4.03
C PRO A 6 15.06 -61.95 -4.76
N SER A 7 15.02 -62.50 -5.97
CA SER A 7 16.23 -62.61 -6.79
C SER A 7 16.72 -61.21 -7.23
N GLN A 8 18.02 -61.09 -7.42
CA GLN A 8 18.62 -59.87 -7.95
C GLN A 8 18.02 -59.46 -9.32
N GLU A 9 17.63 -60.44 -10.13
CA GLU A 9 16.98 -60.23 -11.41
C GLU A 9 15.58 -59.60 -11.24
N GLN A 10 14.76 -60.11 -10.30
CA GLN A 10 13.43 -59.54 -10.00
C GLN A 10 13.55 -58.10 -9.55
N LEU A 11 14.48 -57.79 -8.65
CA LEU A 11 14.68 -56.41 -8.14
C LEU A 11 15.20 -55.47 -9.25
N SER A 12 16.16 -55.91 -10.06
CA SER A 12 16.68 -55.11 -11.17
C SER A 12 15.60 -54.82 -12.21
N LYS A 13 14.74 -55.80 -12.50
CA LYS A 13 13.60 -55.64 -13.43
C LYS A 13 12.56 -54.67 -12.86
N LEU A 14 12.27 -54.75 -11.56
CA LEU A 14 11.36 -53.81 -10.89
C LEU A 14 11.88 -52.38 -10.98
N ILE A 15 13.16 -52.15 -10.66
CA ILE A 15 13.79 -50.84 -10.75
C ILE A 15 13.76 -50.33 -12.20
N LYS A 16 14.05 -51.18 -13.17
CA LYS A 16 14.02 -50.81 -14.59
C LYS A 16 12.62 -50.38 -15.03
N TYR A 17 11.56 -51.15 -14.71
CA TYR A 17 10.19 -50.76 -15.03
C TYR A 17 9.82 -49.41 -14.40
N PHE A 18 10.26 -49.16 -13.17
CA PHE A 18 10.02 -47.86 -12.50
C PHE A 18 10.76 -46.71 -13.20
N GLN A 19 12.04 -46.90 -13.56
CA GLN A 19 12.85 -45.90 -14.27
C GLN A 19 12.31 -45.60 -15.67
N ASP A 20 11.85 -46.65 -16.38
CA ASP A 20 11.25 -46.54 -17.71
C ASP A 20 9.78 -46.01 -17.65
N ARG A 21 9.28 -45.63 -16.47
CA ARG A 21 7.90 -45.16 -16.21
C ARG A 21 6.81 -46.16 -16.61
N GLN A 22 7.14 -47.46 -16.68
CA GLN A 22 6.20 -48.56 -16.92
C GLN A 22 5.49 -48.93 -15.61
N PHE A 23 4.72 -47.97 -15.06
CA PHE A 23 4.16 -48.09 -13.69
C PHE A 23 3.21 -49.27 -13.51
N VAL A 24 2.46 -49.67 -14.55
CA VAL A 24 1.55 -50.82 -14.51
C VAL A 24 2.32 -52.12 -14.34
N ASP A 25 3.41 -52.29 -15.08
CA ASP A 25 4.22 -53.51 -15.02
C ASP A 25 5.08 -53.52 -13.75
N ALA A 26 5.57 -52.37 -13.34
CA ALA A 26 6.26 -52.17 -12.07
C ALA A 26 5.36 -52.53 -10.88
N GLU A 27 4.10 -52.10 -10.87
CA GLU A 27 3.13 -52.42 -9.83
C GLU A 27 2.84 -53.91 -9.76
N LYS A 28 2.53 -54.54 -10.90
CA LYS A 28 2.26 -55.99 -10.97
C LYS A 28 3.43 -56.79 -10.40
N LEU A 29 4.65 -56.42 -10.78
CA LEU A 29 5.85 -57.13 -10.31
C LEU A 29 6.08 -56.84 -8.80
N ALA A 30 5.94 -55.61 -8.34
CA ALA A 30 6.08 -55.26 -6.93
C ALA A 30 5.06 -56.01 -6.05
N VAL A 31 3.78 -56.06 -6.46
CA VAL A 31 2.72 -56.81 -5.75
C VAL A 31 3.03 -58.33 -5.74
N SER A 32 3.56 -58.88 -6.85
CA SER A 32 3.97 -60.29 -6.87
C SER A 32 5.08 -60.56 -5.86
N ILE A 33 6.11 -59.71 -5.86
CA ILE A 33 7.25 -59.86 -4.95
C ILE A 33 6.82 -59.67 -3.48
N THR A 34 5.95 -58.67 -3.16
CA THR A 34 5.48 -58.46 -1.79
C THR A 34 4.62 -59.62 -1.26
N LYS A 35 3.91 -60.34 -2.12
CA LYS A 35 3.16 -61.56 -1.76
C LYS A 35 4.09 -62.72 -1.46
N GLU A 36 5.14 -62.91 -2.29
CA GLU A 36 6.10 -63.99 -2.14
C GLU A 36 7.10 -63.74 -1.00
N PHE A 37 7.50 -62.45 -0.82
CA PHE A 37 8.49 -62.04 0.17
C PHE A 37 7.94 -60.88 1.03
N PRO A 38 6.96 -61.09 1.93
CA PRO A 38 6.27 -60.07 2.68
C PRO A 38 7.17 -59.28 3.64
N GLU A 39 8.30 -59.82 4.04
CA GLU A 39 9.29 -59.19 4.91
C GLU A 39 10.37 -58.39 4.14
N HIS A 40 10.26 -58.31 2.82
CA HIS A 40 11.24 -57.57 2.01
C HIS A 40 10.91 -56.08 1.92
N GLN A 41 11.45 -55.31 2.85
CA GLN A 41 11.17 -53.88 3.05
C GLN A 41 11.28 -53.02 1.78
N PHE A 42 12.37 -53.21 1.00
CA PHE A 42 12.63 -52.41 -0.20
C PHE A 42 11.48 -52.49 -1.23
N THR A 43 10.91 -53.70 -1.42
CA THR A 43 9.80 -53.87 -2.38
C THR A 43 8.55 -53.14 -1.93
N TRP A 44 8.21 -53.12 -0.62
CA TRP A 44 7.12 -52.33 -0.08
C TRP A 44 7.36 -50.83 -0.28
N LYS A 45 8.60 -50.36 -0.08
CA LYS A 45 8.96 -48.95 -0.33
C LYS A 45 8.74 -48.58 -1.80
N VAL A 46 9.23 -49.40 -2.73
CA VAL A 46 9.08 -49.16 -4.18
C VAL A 46 7.60 -49.22 -4.59
N LEU A 47 6.82 -50.18 -4.06
CA LEU A 47 5.38 -50.25 -4.32
C LEU A 47 4.68 -48.98 -3.85
N GLY A 48 5.00 -48.49 -2.66
CA GLY A 48 4.48 -47.19 -2.15
C GLY A 48 4.76 -46.04 -3.10
N VAL A 49 6.00 -45.94 -3.61
CA VAL A 49 6.38 -44.87 -4.55
C VAL A 49 5.65 -45.00 -5.90
N ILE A 50 5.52 -46.22 -6.42
CA ILE A 50 4.75 -46.49 -7.66
C ILE A 50 3.31 -46.01 -7.48
N LEU A 51 2.66 -46.32 -6.34
CA LEU A 51 1.28 -45.97 -6.06
C LEU A 51 1.10 -44.44 -5.90
N ILE A 52 2.12 -43.70 -5.42
CA ILE A 52 2.13 -42.22 -5.47
C ILE A 52 2.06 -41.75 -6.93
N GLN A 53 2.89 -42.28 -7.81
CA GLN A 53 2.97 -41.86 -9.22
C GLN A 53 1.66 -42.10 -9.99
N VAL A 54 0.90 -43.12 -9.62
CA VAL A 54 -0.41 -43.41 -10.23
C VAL A 54 -1.60 -42.81 -9.46
N GLY A 55 -1.35 -41.98 -8.42
CA GLY A 55 -2.38 -41.26 -7.68
C GLY A 55 -3.19 -42.08 -6.66
N ARG A 56 -2.79 -43.35 -6.39
CA ARG A 56 -3.51 -44.22 -5.46
C ARG A 56 -2.98 -44.09 -4.03
N LEU A 57 -3.21 -42.91 -3.44
CA LEU A 57 -2.58 -42.47 -2.17
C LEU A 57 -2.93 -43.37 -0.97
N ASN A 58 -4.18 -43.86 -0.85
CA ASN A 58 -4.56 -44.73 0.27
C ASN A 58 -3.83 -46.09 0.25
N GLU A 59 -3.65 -46.67 -0.92
CA GLU A 59 -2.92 -47.93 -1.06
C GLU A 59 -1.42 -47.68 -0.87
N SER A 60 -0.91 -46.54 -1.36
CA SER A 60 0.46 -46.10 -1.13
C SER A 60 0.73 -45.94 0.39
N LEU A 61 -0.23 -45.38 1.14
CA LEU A 61 -0.14 -45.25 2.60
C LEU A 61 0.10 -46.62 3.25
N THR A 62 -0.72 -47.63 2.88
CA THR A 62 -0.61 -48.99 3.43
C THR A 62 0.75 -49.61 3.12
N ALA A 63 1.21 -49.53 1.84
CA ALA A 63 2.49 -50.10 1.44
C ALA A 63 3.67 -49.39 2.14
N THR A 64 3.63 -48.08 2.26
CA THR A 64 4.69 -47.28 2.91
C THR A 64 4.73 -47.54 4.42
N GLN A 65 3.56 -47.67 5.10
CA GLN A 65 3.50 -48.04 6.49
C GLN A 65 4.13 -49.45 6.73
N LYS A 66 3.84 -50.40 5.87
CA LYS A 66 4.46 -51.71 5.94
C LYS A 66 5.98 -51.64 5.74
N SER A 67 6.45 -50.81 4.82
CA SER A 67 7.88 -50.54 4.65
C SER A 67 8.53 -50.00 5.92
N ILE A 68 7.85 -49.06 6.62
CA ILE A 68 8.36 -48.46 7.86
C ILE A 68 8.32 -49.47 9.03
N GLU A 69 7.29 -50.32 9.10
CA GLU A 69 7.24 -51.40 10.10
C GLU A 69 8.45 -52.32 9.99
N LEU A 70 8.83 -52.64 8.75
CA LEU A 70 9.97 -53.56 8.47
C LEU A 70 11.33 -52.88 8.65
N ASN A 71 11.42 -51.59 8.44
CA ASN A 71 12.63 -50.78 8.69
C ASN A 71 12.26 -49.37 9.18
N PRO A 72 12.11 -49.17 10.52
CA PRO A 72 11.77 -47.87 11.11
C PRO A 72 12.83 -46.80 10.94
N THR A 73 14.05 -47.14 10.54
CA THR A 73 15.18 -46.21 10.34
C THR A 73 15.37 -45.74 8.91
N ASP A 74 14.47 -46.13 7.99
CA ASP A 74 14.52 -45.68 6.60
C ASP A 74 13.95 -44.25 6.47
N SER A 75 14.85 -43.25 6.38
CA SER A 75 14.50 -41.86 6.21
C SER A 75 13.69 -41.57 4.95
N GLU A 76 13.91 -42.31 3.86
CA GLU A 76 13.17 -42.14 2.59
C GLU A 76 11.72 -42.66 2.73
N ALA A 77 11.51 -43.75 3.48
CA ALA A 77 10.16 -44.24 3.75
C ALA A 77 9.34 -43.24 4.58
N HIS A 78 9.95 -42.60 5.60
CA HIS A 78 9.30 -41.52 6.36
C HIS A 78 9.05 -40.27 5.50
N TYR A 79 9.98 -39.90 4.61
CA TYR A 79 9.77 -38.80 3.66
C TYR A 79 8.57 -39.09 2.73
N ASN A 80 8.52 -40.32 2.13
CA ASN A 80 7.41 -40.72 1.27
C ASN A 80 6.08 -40.74 2.02
N LEU A 81 6.07 -41.20 3.29
CA LEU A 81 4.89 -41.10 4.15
C LEU A 81 4.41 -39.66 4.30
N GLY A 82 5.33 -38.69 4.50
CA GLY A 82 5.01 -37.28 4.55
C GLY A 82 4.37 -36.78 3.24
N VAL A 83 4.91 -37.15 2.08
CA VAL A 83 4.36 -36.83 0.74
C VAL A 83 2.92 -37.37 0.60
N ILE A 84 2.70 -38.62 0.96
CA ILE A 84 1.39 -39.30 0.88
C ILE A 84 0.38 -38.58 1.79
N LEU A 85 0.76 -38.34 3.05
CA LEU A 85 -0.11 -37.71 4.04
C LEU A 85 -0.48 -36.27 3.64
N LYS A 86 0.47 -35.52 3.04
CA LYS A 86 0.18 -34.23 2.43
C LYS A 86 -0.87 -34.35 1.33
N GLY A 87 -0.70 -35.31 0.43
CA GLY A 87 -1.66 -35.56 -0.67
C GLY A 87 -3.04 -36.04 -0.20
N LEU A 88 -3.16 -36.50 1.06
CA LEU A 88 -4.41 -36.86 1.74
C LEU A 88 -4.95 -35.77 2.66
N ASP A 89 -4.43 -34.54 2.58
CA ASP A 89 -4.77 -33.38 3.41
C ASP A 89 -4.57 -33.60 4.94
N ARG A 90 -3.65 -34.53 5.31
CA ARG A 90 -3.30 -34.88 6.68
C ARG A 90 -2.01 -34.15 7.13
N SER A 91 -2.02 -32.80 7.05
CA SER A 91 -0.84 -31.94 7.22
C SER A 91 -0.11 -32.11 8.56
N ASN A 92 -0.83 -32.31 9.68
CA ASN A 92 -0.21 -32.56 10.99
C ASN A 92 0.56 -33.87 11.07
N GLU A 93 0.12 -34.90 10.37
CA GLU A 93 0.82 -36.20 10.32
C GLU A 93 1.97 -36.17 9.30
N ALA A 94 1.80 -35.43 8.21
CA ALA A 94 2.88 -35.17 7.25
C ALA A 94 4.05 -34.46 7.93
N GLU A 95 3.79 -33.43 8.78
CA GLU A 95 4.82 -32.75 9.57
C GLU A 95 5.63 -33.76 10.41
N LYS A 96 4.95 -34.64 11.15
CA LYS A 96 5.63 -35.66 11.99
C LYS A 96 6.51 -36.55 11.15
N SER A 97 6.02 -36.96 9.99
CA SER A 97 6.76 -37.85 9.08
C SER A 97 7.99 -37.18 8.49
N TYR A 98 7.90 -35.91 8.05
CA TYR A 98 9.07 -35.15 7.58
C TYR A 98 10.08 -34.89 8.71
N ARG A 99 9.63 -34.56 9.93
CA ARG A 99 10.54 -34.41 11.08
C ARG A 99 11.27 -35.70 11.41
N GLN A 100 10.59 -36.85 11.32
CA GLN A 100 11.24 -38.17 11.50
C GLN A 100 12.25 -38.44 10.40
N ALA A 101 11.93 -38.15 9.13
CA ALA A 101 12.87 -38.27 8.03
C ALA A 101 14.14 -37.44 8.26
N ILE A 102 13.99 -36.18 8.72
CA ILE A 102 15.09 -35.27 9.06
C ILE A 102 15.89 -35.78 10.26
N THR A 103 15.25 -36.32 11.28
CA THR A 103 15.93 -36.91 12.45
C THR A 103 16.83 -38.07 12.03
N LEU A 104 16.36 -38.91 11.13
CA LEU A 104 17.13 -40.04 10.60
C LEU A 104 18.20 -39.62 9.59
N LYS A 105 17.95 -38.55 8.82
CA LYS A 105 18.88 -38.02 7.82
C LYS A 105 18.88 -36.48 7.89
N PRO A 106 19.68 -35.86 8.77
CA PRO A 106 19.71 -34.40 8.97
C PRO A 106 20.04 -33.56 7.72
N ASN A 107 20.75 -34.14 6.77
CA ASN A 107 21.13 -33.50 5.51
C ASN A 107 20.13 -33.77 4.36
N TYR A 108 18.87 -34.00 4.66
CA TYR A 108 17.83 -34.25 3.67
C TYR A 108 17.15 -32.96 3.22
N ALA A 109 17.73 -32.27 2.23
CA ALA A 109 17.28 -30.96 1.75
C ALA A 109 15.80 -30.95 1.31
N GLU A 110 15.36 -31.99 0.58
CA GLU A 110 13.98 -32.11 0.11
C GLU A 110 12.98 -32.26 1.27
N ALA A 111 13.38 -32.98 2.34
CA ALA A 111 12.54 -33.13 3.54
C ALA A 111 12.41 -31.80 4.31
N HIS A 112 13.49 -31.03 4.39
CA HIS A 112 13.44 -29.68 4.97
C HIS A 112 12.55 -28.75 4.15
N ASN A 113 12.64 -28.76 2.81
CA ASN A 113 11.77 -27.95 1.95
C ASN A 113 10.28 -28.34 2.13
N ASN A 114 9.97 -29.63 2.10
CA ASN A 114 8.60 -30.11 2.25
C ASN A 114 8.04 -29.87 3.66
N LEU A 115 8.88 -29.96 4.70
CA LEU A 115 8.51 -29.55 6.06
C LEU A 115 8.16 -28.04 6.09
N GLY A 116 8.95 -27.21 5.40
CA GLY A 116 8.66 -25.79 5.26
C GLY A 116 7.30 -25.51 4.63
N ASN A 117 6.97 -26.22 3.54
CA ASN A 117 5.66 -26.10 2.88
C ASN A 117 4.51 -26.46 3.82
N ILE A 118 4.62 -27.57 4.57
CA ILE A 118 3.59 -27.97 5.54
C ILE A 118 3.46 -26.95 6.67
N LEU A 119 4.56 -26.42 7.17
CA LEU A 119 4.54 -25.41 8.24
C LEU A 119 3.88 -24.11 7.77
N GLN A 120 4.08 -23.72 6.52
CA GLN A 120 3.40 -22.57 5.91
C GLN A 120 1.90 -22.81 5.78
N GLU A 121 1.48 -23.99 5.28
CA GLU A 121 0.06 -24.41 5.24
C GLU A 121 -0.61 -24.38 6.63
N LEU A 122 0.14 -24.71 7.68
CA LEU A 122 -0.30 -24.67 9.08
C LEU A 122 -0.21 -23.25 9.71
N GLY A 123 0.12 -22.21 8.94
CA GLY A 123 0.25 -20.82 9.42
C GLY A 123 1.48 -20.56 10.29
N ARG A 124 2.46 -21.47 10.29
CA ARG A 124 3.69 -21.38 11.11
C ARG A 124 4.87 -20.85 10.29
N SER A 125 4.69 -19.66 9.66
CA SER A 125 5.63 -19.08 8.69
C SER A 125 7.05 -18.87 9.25
N ASN A 126 7.21 -18.55 10.54
CA ASN A 126 8.54 -18.42 11.17
C ASN A 126 9.31 -19.75 11.25
N GLU A 127 8.64 -20.87 11.40
CA GLU A 127 9.26 -22.21 11.39
C GLU A 127 9.51 -22.68 9.97
N ALA A 128 8.60 -22.34 9.04
CA ALA A 128 8.77 -22.59 7.62
C ALA A 128 10.03 -21.92 7.08
N GLU A 129 10.25 -20.64 7.42
CA GLU A 129 11.48 -19.90 7.08
C GLU A 129 12.74 -20.66 7.48
N LYS A 130 12.80 -21.16 8.74
CA LYS A 130 13.96 -21.92 9.23
C LYS A 130 14.18 -23.20 8.41
N SER A 131 13.10 -23.89 8.08
CA SER A 131 13.16 -25.13 7.31
C SER A 131 13.63 -24.88 5.88
N PHE A 132 13.15 -23.84 5.19
CA PHE A 132 13.61 -23.47 3.85
C PHE A 132 15.08 -23.02 3.86
N ARG A 133 15.51 -22.20 4.86
CA ARG A 133 16.93 -21.82 5.00
C ARG A 133 17.83 -23.06 5.17
N GLN A 134 17.38 -24.03 5.95
CA GLN A 134 18.14 -25.28 6.12
C GLN A 134 18.22 -26.08 4.82
N ALA A 135 17.13 -26.17 4.06
CA ALA A 135 17.13 -26.80 2.73
C ALA A 135 18.14 -26.12 1.78
N ILE A 136 18.22 -24.79 1.78
CA ILE A 136 19.14 -23.99 0.97
C ILE A 136 20.60 -24.18 1.43
N VAL A 137 20.86 -24.25 2.74
CA VAL A 137 22.21 -24.53 3.26
C VAL A 137 22.70 -25.90 2.78
N LEU A 138 21.82 -26.90 2.75
CA LEU A 138 22.13 -28.26 2.30
C LEU A 138 22.26 -28.37 0.77
N LYS A 139 21.47 -27.56 0.04
CA LYS A 139 21.45 -27.55 -1.42
C LYS A 139 21.30 -26.10 -1.92
N PRO A 140 22.43 -25.39 -2.13
CA PRO A 140 22.43 -23.96 -2.47
C PRO A 140 21.75 -23.59 -3.80
N ASP A 141 21.63 -24.55 -4.72
CA ASP A 141 20.94 -24.40 -6.01
C ASP A 141 19.48 -24.87 -6.00
N PHE A 142 18.91 -25.10 -4.82
CA PHE A 142 17.53 -25.55 -4.69
C PHE A 142 16.54 -24.41 -4.96
N THR A 143 16.27 -24.18 -6.24
CA THR A 143 15.42 -23.10 -6.74
C THR A 143 14.05 -23.04 -6.06
N GLU A 144 13.41 -24.20 -5.84
CA GLU A 144 12.11 -24.29 -5.17
C GLU A 144 12.18 -23.79 -3.73
N ALA A 145 13.21 -24.18 -2.98
CA ALA A 145 13.39 -23.73 -1.59
C ALA A 145 13.65 -22.22 -1.51
N HIS A 146 14.44 -21.65 -2.44
CA HIS A 146 14.61 -20.19 -2.54
C HIS A 146 13.29 -19.47 -2.84
N ASN A 147 12.48 -20.01 -3.76
CA ASN A 147 11.18 -19.43 -4.09
C ASN A 147 10.21 -19.48 -2.90
N ASN A 148 10.12 -20.63 -2.24
CA ASN A 148 9.26 -20.81 -1.07
C ASN A 148 9.70 -19.92 0.09
N LEU A 149 11.02 -19.81 0.34
CA LEU A 149 11.58 -18.87 1.31
C LEU A 149 11.19 -17.44 0.96
N ALA A 150 11.30 -17.02 -0.29
CA ALA A 150 11.00 -15.67 -0.71
C ALA A 150 9.50 -15.32 -0.48
N ILE A 151 8.59 -16.23 -0.81
CA ILE A 151 7.15 -16.08 -0.54
C ILE A 151 6.89 -15.98 0.97
N THR A 152 7.50 -16.87 1.75
CA THR A 152 7.36 -16.85 3.23
C THR A 152 7.89 -15.53 3.82
N LEU A 153 8.99 -15.00 3.30
CA LEU A 153 9.55 -13.73 3.74
C LEU A 153 8.66 -12.53 3.39
N GLN A 154 7.95 -12.57 2.23
CA GLN A 154 6.91 -11.57 1.91
C GLN A 154 5.77 -11.62 2.94
N GLU A 155 5.24 -12.80 3.25
CA GLU A 155 4.19 -12.98 4.27
C GLU A 155 4.63 -12.45 5.65
N LEU A 156 5.91 -12.60 5.98
CA LEU A 156 6.51 -12.08 7.22
C LEU A 156 6.91 -10.59 7.14
N HIS A 157 6.57 -9.89 6.05
CA HIS A 157 6.96 -8.50 5.78
C HIS A 157 8.48 -8.23 5.80
N LYS A 158 9.31 -9.27 5.60
CA LYS A 158 10.77 -9.17 5.47
C LYS A 158 11.18 -8.89 4.02
N LEU A 159 10.67 -7.79 3.46
CA LEU A 159 10.70 -7.51 2.02
C LEU A 159 12.11 -7.46 1.40
N ASN A 160 13.10 -6.89 2.11
CA ASN A 160 14.48 -6.82 1.61
C ASN A 160 15.13 -8.22 1.49
N GLU A 161 14.76 -9.16 2.35
CA GLU A 161 15.26 -10.54 2.28
C GLU A 161 14.49 -11.34 1.20
N ALA A 162 13.20 -11.08 1.05
CA ALA A 162 12.39 -11.65 -0.03
C ALA A 162 12.93 -11.26 -1.40
N GLU A 163 13.26 -9.98 -1.61
CA GLU A 163 13.90 -9.49 -2.84
C GLU A 163 15.17 -10.27 -3.17
N LYS A 164 16.09 -10.42 -2.19
CA LYS A 164 17.33 -11.19 -2.38
C LYS A 164 17.05 -12.63 -2.79
N SER A 165 16.09 -13.28 -2.15
CA SER A 165 15.73 -14.67 -2.44
C SER A 165 15.11 -14.82 -3.83
N PHE A 166 14.20 -13.90 -4.26
CA PHE A 166 13.68 -13.93 -5.64
C PHE A 166 14.76 -13.64 -6.68
N ARG A 167 15.70 -12.72 -6.42
CA ARG A 167 16.84 -12.50 -7.32
C ARG A 167 17.70 -13.77 -7.46
N GLN A 168 17.86 -14.54 -6.38
CA GLN A 168 18.56 -15.84 -6.43
C GLN A 168 17.77 -16.87 -7.26
N VAL A 169 16.44 -16.95 -7.11
CA VAL A 169 15.58 -17.80 -7.97
C VAL A 169 15.79 -17.45 -9.44
N ILE A 170 15.77 -16.16 -9.77
CA ILE A 170 15.94 -15.67 -11.14
C ILE A 170 17.37 -15.97 -11.68
N ALA A 171 18.38 -15.89 -10.83
CA ALA A 171 19.75 -16.25 -11.21
C ALA A 171 19.87 -17.74 -11.53
N LEU A 172 19.21 -18.62 -10.76
CA LEU A 172 19.19 -20.06 -10.99
C LEU A 172 18.30 -20.45 -12.16
N ARG A 173 17.18 -19.75 -12.36
CA ARG A 173 16.21 -20.01 -13.44
C ARG A 173 15.68 -18.69 -14.03
N PRO A 174 16.38 -18.11 -15.02
CA PRO A 174 16.06 -16.81 -15.62
C PRO A 174 14.71 -16.74 -16.36
N ASP A 175 14.15 -17.87 -16.73
CA ASP A 175 12.87 -18.03 -17.45
C ASP A 175 11.67 -18.27 -16.53
N TYR A 176 11.85 -18.13 -15.22
CA TYR A 176 10.77 -18.35 -14.25
C TYR A 176 9.88 -17.10 -14.13
N ALA A 177 8.82 -17.04 -14.95
CA ALA A 177 7.92 -15.89 -15.03
C ALA A 177 7.29 -15.51 -13.69
N GLU A 178 6.89 -16.49 -12.89
CA GLU A 178 6.29 -16.29 -11.57
C GLU A 178 7.28 -15.63 -10.58
N ALA A 179 8.57 -16.00 -10.64
CA ALA A 179 9.59 -15.36 -9.80
C ALA A 179 9.80 -13.88 -10.17
N HIS A 180 9.80 -13.54 -11.46
CA HIS A 180 9.82 -12.15 -11.92
C HIS A 180 8.58 -11.39 -11.48
N SER A 181 7.39 -12.01 -11.53
CA SER A 181 6.15 -11.40 -11.03
C SER A 181 6.22 -11.10 -9.53
N ASN A 182 6.62 -12.08 -8.72
CA ASN A 182 6.72 -11.94 -7.27
C ASN A 182 7.80 -10.94 -6.85
N LEU A 183 8.94 -10.90 -7.57
CA LEU A 183 9.93 -9.84 -7.39
C LEU A 183 9.32 -8.46 -7.67
N GLY A 184 8.51 -8.33 -8.72
CA GLY A 184 7.80 -7.09 -9.03
C GLY A 184 6.86 -6.65 -7.91
N ILE A 185 6.12 -7.58 -7.28
CA ILE A 185 5.26 -7.31 -6.12
C ILE A 185 6.12 -6.81 -4.95
N THR A 186 7.18 -7.54 -4.60
CA THR A 186 8.10 -7.17 -3.51
C THR A 186 8.70 -5.77 -3.71
N LEU A 187 9.17 -5.46 -4.92
CA LEU A 187 9.77 -4.18 -5.27
C LEU A 187 8.74 -3.03 -5.21
N LYS A 188 7.49 -3.29 -5.62
CA LYS A 188 6.40 -2.31 -5.49
C LYS A 188 6.13 -1.99 -4.02
N GLU A 189 6.07 -2.99 -3.14
CA GLU A 189 5.90 -2.80 -1.70
C GLU A 189 7.08 -2.06 -1.05
N LEU A 190 8.30 -2.25 -1.57
CA LEU A 190 9.50 -1.48 -1.18
C LEU A 190 9.52 -0.05 -1.76
N GLY A 191 8.50 0.37 -2.53
CA GLY A 191 8.47 1.67 -3.20
C GLY A 191 9.40 1.78 -4.43
N GLN A 192 10.06 0.70 -4.83
CA GLN A 192 11.00 0.65 -5.97
C GLN A 192 10.25 0.47 -7.29
N LEU A 193 9.34 1.41 -7.61
CA LEU A 193 8.38 1.27 -8.71
C LEU A 193 9.00 1.04 -10.09
N LYS A 194 10.14 1.69 -10.39
CA LYS A 194 10.84 1.52 -11.70
C LYS A 194 11.42 0.10 -11.86
N GLU A 195 11.93 -0.48 -10.78
CA GLU A 195 12.46 -1.85 -10.82
C GLU A 195 11.31 -2.88 -10.83
N ALA A 196 10.21 -2.60 -10.13
CA ALA A 196 8.99 -3.39 -10.21
C ALA A 196 8.45 -3.46 -11.64
N GLU A 197 8.37 -2.32 -12.35
CA GLU A 197 7.99 -2.27 -13.77
C GLU A 197 8.86 -3.17 -14.64
N LYS A 198 10.19 -3.12 -14.49
CA LYS A 198 11.12 -3.98 -15.25
C LYS A 198 10.84 -5.47 -15.00
N SER A 199 10.61 -5.83 -13.74
CA SER A 199 10.33 -7.22 -13.35
C SER A 199 9.00 -7.71 -13.94
N TYR A 200 7.93 -6.91 -13.88
CA TYR A 200 6.65 -7.26 -14.51
C TYR A 200 6.74 -7.37 -16.03
N ARG A 201 7.44 -6.44 -16.70
CA ARG A 201 7.66 -6.53 -18.16
C ARG A 201 8.42 -7.80 -18.54
N LYS A 202 9.40 -8.20 -17.72
CA LYS A 202 10.11 -9.48 -17.94
C LYS A 202 9.19 -10.69 -17.74
N ALA A 203 8.37 -10.71 -16.69
CA ALA A 203 7.36 -11.75 -16.46
C ALA A 203 6.40 -11.88 -17.66
N ILE A 204 5.91 -10.75 -18.18
CA ILE A 204 5.02 -10.70 -19.35
C ILE A 204 5.74 -11.20 -20.61
N SER A 205 7.02 -10.87 -20.81
CA SER A 205 7.78 -11.35 -21.96
C SER A 205 7.97 -12.87 -21.95
N LEU A 206 8.05 -13.48 -20.78
CA LEU A 206 8.15 -14.93 -20.58
C LEU A 206 6.78 -15.61 -20.68
N LYS A 207 5.72 -14.96 -20.17
CA LYS A 207 4.35 -15.49 -20.16
C LYS A 207 3.36 -14.39 -20.55
N PRO A 208 3.14 -14.16 -21.86
CA PRO A 208 2.29 -13.05 -22.35
C PRO A 208 0.83 -13.10 -21.88
N GLY A 209 0.32 -14.28 -21.53
CA GLY A 209 -1.03 -14.49 -20.98
C GLY A 209 -1.13 -14.35 -19.46
N PHE A 210 -0.13 -13.77 -18.79
CA PHE A 210 -0.13 -13.64 -17.33
C PHE A 210 -0.98 -12.43 -16.89
N THR A 211 -2.29 -12.65 -16.78
CA THR A 211 -3.33 -11.65 -16.58
C THR A 211 -3.08 -10.77 -15.36
N GLU A 212 -2.76 -11.38 -14.22
CA GLU A 212 -2.54 -10.66 -12.96
C GLU A 212 -1.32 -9.73 -13.05
N VAL A 213 -0.31 -10.11 -13.83
CA VAL A 213 0.89 -9.28 -14.01
C VAL A 213 0.60 -8.06 -14.87
N HIS A 214 -0.27 -8.17 -15.88
CA HIS A 214 -0.73 -7.00 -16.63
C HIS A 214 -1.47 -6.01 -15.73
N ASN A 215 -2.34 -6.48 -14.82
CA ASN A 215 -3.01 -5.62 -13.85
C ASN A 215 -2.00 -4.96 -12.88
N ASN A 216 -1.05 -5.71 -12.35
CA ASN A 216 -0.02 -5.20 -11.43
C ASN A 216 0.91 -4.19 -12.10
N LEU A 217 1.25 -4.41 -13.38
CA LEU A 217 1.99 -3.44 -14.19
C LEU A 217 1.17 -2.15 -14.36
N GLY A 218 -0.13 -2.26 -14.66
CA GLY A 218 -1.05 -1.13 -14.75
C GLY A 218 -1.03 -0.29 -13.48
N LEU A 219 -1.19 -0.91 -12.32
CA LEU A 219 -1.15 -0.24 -11.01
C LEU A 219 0.22 0.44 -10.76
N THR A 220 1.32 -0.23 -11.12
CA THR A 220 2.66 0.34 -10.98
C THR A 220 2.85 1.57 -11.87
N LEU A 221 2.37 1.51 -13.11
CA LEU A 221 2.43 2.63 -14.07
C LEU A 221 1.54 3.79 -13.63
N GLN A 222 0.36 3.53 -13.07
CA GLN A 222 -0.51 4.55 -12.47
C GLN A 222 0.20 5.28 -11.32
N ASN A 223 0.86 4.54 -10.41
CA ASN A 223 1.67 5.13 -9.35
C ASN A 223 2.86 5.95 -9.88
N LEU A 224 3.39 5.60 -11.05
CA LEU A 224 4.41 6.37 -11.78
C LEU A 224 3.82 7.54 -12.58
N ARG A 225 2.51 7.81 -12.49
CA ARG A 225 1.78 8.84 -13.26
C ARG A 225 1.83 8.65 -14.79
N ARG A 226 2.05 7.43 -15.25
CA ARG A 226 2.05 7.04 -16.67
C ARG A 226 0.71 6.43 -17.04
N LEU A 227 -0.33 7.26 -17.04
CA LEU A 227 -1.74 6.83 -17.10
C LEU A 227 -2.10 6.14 -18.42
N ASP A 228 -1.61 6.64 -19.57
CA ASP A 228 -1.87 6.02 -20.89
C ASP A 228 -1.31 4.59 -21.00
N GLU A 229 -0.17 4.33 -20.37
CA GLU A 229 0.43 2.99 -20.36
C GLU A 229 -0.26 2.08 -19.34
N ALA A 230 -0.72 2.64 -18.22
CA ALA A 230 -1.54 1.93 -17.24
C ALA A 230 -2.85 1.45 -17.88
N GLU A 231 -3.56 2.32 -18.61
CA GLU A 231 -4.76 1.97 -19.38
C GLU A 231 -4.52 0.78 -20.31
N LYS A 232 -3.44 0.84 -21.11
CA LYS A 232 -3.09 -0.24 -22.05
C LYS A 232 -2.88 -1.57 -21.32
N SER A 233 -2.24 -1.53 -20.14
CA SER A 233 -1.97 -2.71 -19.33
C SER A 233 -3.26 -3.31 -18.76
N TYR A 234 -4.16 -2.48 -18.22
CA TYR A 234 -5.47 -2.94 -17.73
C TYR A 234 -6.36 -3.49 -18.84
N ARG A 235 -6.43 -2.81 -20.00
CA ARG A 235 -7.17 -3.32 -21.16
C ARG A 235 -6.61 -4.66 -21.64
N LYS A 236 -5.30 -4.90 -21.54
CA LYS A 236 -4.71 -6.19 -21.86
C LYS A 236 -5.09 -7.26 -20.84
N ALA A 237 -5.10 -6.94 -19.53
CA ALA A 237 -5.58 -7.86 -18.50
C ALA A 237 -7.04 -8.25 -18.73
N ILE A 238 -7.91 -7.28 -19.05
CA ILE A 238 -9.34 -7.49 -19.36
C ILE A 238 -9.52 -8.33 -20.63
N ALA A 239 -8.72 -8.11 -21.66
CA ALA A 239 -8.77 -8.89 -22.88
C ALA A 239 -8.39 -10.37 -22.64
N LEU A 240 -7.48 -10.65 -21.71
CA LEU A 240 -7.10 -11.99 -21.30
C LEU A 240 -8.14 -12.65 -20.39
N LYS A 241 -8.74 -11.87 -19.50
CA LYS A 241 -9.75 -12.31 -18.53
C LYS A 241 -10.88 -11.26 -18.45
N PRO A 242 -11.95 -11.40 -19.26
CA PRO A 242 -13.04 -10.42 -19.33
C PRO A 242 -13.85 -10.22 -18.04
N ASP A 243 -13.78 -11.17 -17.12
CA ASP A 243 -14.42 -11.15 -15.80
C ASP A 243 -13.46 -10.71 -14.67
N PHE A 244 -12.33 -10.07 -15.02
CA PHE A 244 -11.37 -9.58 -14.03
C PHE A 244 -11.85 -8.26 -13.40
N THR A 245 -12.63 -8.38 -12.34
CA THR A 245 -13.30 -7.27 -11.65
C THR A 245 -12.36 -6.14 -11.25
N GLU A 246 -11.21 -6.49 -10.63
CA GLU A 246 -10.23 -5.51 -10.17
C GLU A 246 -9.62 -4.72 -11.34
N ALA A 247 -9.37 -5.36 -12.48
CA ALA A 247 -8.84 -4.68 -13.65
C ALA A 247 -9.86 -3.68 -14.25
N HIS A 248 -11.16 -3.99 -14.24
CA HIS A 248 -12.20 -3.05 -14.63
C HIS A 248 -12.28 -1.86 -13.67
N SER A 249 -12.22 -2.08 -12.36
CA SER A 249 -12.20 -1.01 -11.37
C SER A 249 -10.97 -0.11 -11.51
N ASN A 250 -9.78 -0.68 -11.63
CA ASN A 250 -8.52 0.05 -11.81
C ASN A 250 -8.49 0.84 -13.13
N LEU A 251 -9.04 0.27 -14.21
CA LEU A 251 -9.22 0.98 -15.48
C LEU A 251 -10.13 2.20 -15.28
N GLY A 252 -11.23 2.05 -14.54
CA GLY A 252 -12.14 3.14 -14.20
C GLY A 252 -11.43 4.28 -13.47
N ILE A 253 -10.59 3.98 -12.46
CA ILE A 253 -9.77 4.97 -11.75
C ILE A 253 -8.85 5.69 -12.74
N THR A 254 -8.12 4.95 -13.57
CA THR A 254 -7.19 5.52 -14.55
C THR A 254 -7.90 6.42 -15.58
N LEU A 255 -9.03 5.99 -16.09
CA LEU A 255 -9.84 6.77 -17.04
C LEU A 255 -10.39 8.06 -16.42
N LYS A 256 -10.82 7.99 -15.16
CA LYS A 256 -11.22 9.16 -14.38
C LYS A 256 -10.07 10.15 -14.23
N GLU A 257 -8.86 9.69 -13.86
CA GLU A 257 -7.66 10.54 -13.77
C GLU A 257 -7.27 11.16 -15.13
N LEU A 258 -7.59 10.51 -16.24
CA LEU A 258 -7.45 11.02 -17.61
C LEU A 258 -8.59 11.98 -18.04
N GLY A 259 -9.60 12.23 -17.18
CA GLY A 259 -10.76 13.07 -17.49
C GLY A 259 -11.81 12.40 -18.39
N ARG A 260 -11.67 11.11 -18.68
CA ARG A 260 -12.57 10.33 -19.56
C ARG A 260 -13.69 9.70 -18.73
N LEU A 261 -14.59 10.56 -18.20
CA LEU A 261 -15.57 10.18 -17.18
C LEU A 261 -16.61 9.16 -17.66
N ASP A 262 -17.09 9.25 -18.91
CA ASP A 262 -18.08 8.30 -19.45
C ASP A 262 -17.51 6.89 -19.59
N GLU A 263 -16.23 6.78 -19.98
CA GLU A 263 -15.57 5.48 -20.06
C GLU A 263 -15.24 4.92 -18.66
N ALA A 264 -14.91 5.79 -17.71
CA ALA A 264 -14.72 5.42 -16.31
C ALA A 264 -16.03 4.85 -15.73
N GLU A 265 -17.19 5.53 -15.95
CA GLU A 265 -18.50 5.04 -15.57
C GLU A 265 -18.76 3.64 -16.13
N SER A 266 -18.54 3.45 -17.44
CA SER A 266 -18.73 2.14 -18.08
C SER A 266 -17.87 1.05 -17.42
N SER A 267 -16.62 1.36 -17.10
CA SER A 267 -15.69 0.43 -16.47
C SER A 267 -16.12 0.05 -15.05
N TYR A 268 -16.56 1.02 -14.23
CA TYR A 268 -17.09 0.74 -12.88
C TYR A 268 -18.40 -0.06 -12.93
N ARG A 269 -19.33 0.29 -13.83
CA ARG A 269 -20.57 -0.49 -14.00
C ARG A 269 -20.27 -1.94 -14.37
N LYS A 270 -19.23 -2.18 -15.19
CA LYS A 270 -18.80 -3.53 -15.52
C LYS A 270 -18.22 -4.25 -14.29
N ALA A 271 -17.36 -3.58 -13.51
CA ALA A 271 -16.83 -4.14 -12.25
C ALA A 271 -17.98 -4.54 -11.29
N ILE A 272 -18.95 -3.65 -11.11
CA ILE A 272 -20.15 -3.89 -10.26
C ILE A 272 -21.00 -5.05 -10.82
N SER A 273 -21.16 -5.15 -12.13
CA SER A 273 -21.93 -6.26 -12.73
C SER A 273 -21.26 -7.62 -12.49
N LEU A 274 -19.94 -7.67 -12.40
CA LEU A 274 -19.16 -8.88 -12.11
C LEU A 274 -19.12 -9.18 -10.61
N LYS A 275 -19.06 -8.16 -9.78
CA LYS A 275 -19.05 -8.26 -8.31
C LYS A 275 -20.00 -7.21 -7.71
N PRO A 276 -21.29 -7.54 -7.51
CA PRO A 276 -22.29 -6.58 -7.02
C PRO A 276 -22.06 -6.05 -5.61
N ASP A 277 -21.29 -6.75 -4.79
CA ASP A 277 -20.92 -6.38 -3.43
C ASP A 277 -19.59 -5.60 -3.32
N PHE A 278 -19.11 -5.05 -4.44
CA PHE A 278 -17.88 -4.29 -4.49
C PHE A 278 -18.09 -2.82 -4.07
N ALA A 279 -18.13 -2.54 -2.76
CA ALA A 279 -18.45 -1.23 -2.19
C ALA A 279 -17.53 -0.10 -2.72
N GLU A 280 -16.24 -0.35 -2.91
CA GLU A 280 -15.28 0.62 -3.44
C GLU A 280 -15.60 1.01 -4.90
N ALA A 281 -16.05 0.06 -5.74
CA ALA A 281 -16.46 0.37 -7.10
C ALA A 281 -17.75 1.20 -7.14
N HIS A 282 -18.69 0.95 -6.24
CA HIS A 282 -19.88 1.80 -6.08
C HIS A 282 -19.47 3.22 -5.64
N ASN A 283 -18.60 3.37 -4.65
CA ASN A 283 -18.12 4.70 -4.22
C ASN A 283 -17.45 5.47 -5.37
N ASN A 284 -16.58 4.80 -6.13
CA ASN A 284 -15.88 5.41 -7.27
C ASN A 284 -16.84 5.77 -8.42
N LEU A 285 -17.85 4.94 -8.69
CA LEU A 285 -18.91 5.27 -9.63
C LEU A 285 -19.71 6.50 -9.17
N GLY A 286 -20.07 6.55 -7.88
CA GLY A 286 -20.74 7.72 -7.29
C GLY A 286 -19.95 9.01 -7.49
N ASN A 287 -18.64 8.98 -7.24
CA ASN A 287 -17.74 10.12 -7.46
C ASN A 287 -17.71 10.52 -8.95
N THR A 288 -17.66 9.55 -9.86
CA THR A 288 -17.65 9.81 -11.30
C THR A 288 -18.99 10.44 -11.76
N LEU A 289 -20.12 9.94 -11.29
CA LEU A 289 -21.45 10.50 -11.57
C LEU A 289 -21.60 11.93 -11.01
N GLN A 290 -21.03 12.19 -9.82
CA GLN A 290 -21.01 13.52 -9.23
C GLN A 290 -20.20 14.51 -10.10
N GLU A 291 -19.06 14.09 -10.65
CA GLU A 291 -18.26 14.91 -11.56
C GLU A 291 -18.96 15.15 -12.91
N LEU A 292 -19.77 14.18 -13.37
CA LEU A 292 -20.67 14.31 -14.53
C LEU A 292 -21.90 15.19 -14.25
N GLY A 293 -22.10 15.69 -13.02
CA GLY A 293 -23.25 16.50 -12.62
C GLY A 293 -24.53 15.70 -12.38
N ARG A 294 -24.49 14.36 -12.43
CA ARG A 294 -25.64 13.47 -12.23
C ARG A 294 -25.84 13.18 -10.73
N LEU A 295 -26.15 14.22 -9.95
CA LEU A 295 -26.14 14.18 -8.48
C LEU A 295 -27.16 13.21 -7.88
N ASP A 296 -28.37 13.09 -8.44
CA ASP A 296 -29.42 12.17 -7.94
C ASP A 296 -29.04 10.69 -8.13
N GLU A 297 -28.33 10.38 -9.22
CA GLU A 297 -27.83 9.04 -9.46
C GLU A 297 -26.63 8.74 -8.54
N ALA A 298 -25.72 9.72 -8.36
CA ALA A 298 -24.60 9.60 -7.44
C ALA A 298 -25.06 9.31 -6.01
N GLU A 299 -26.13 9.99 -5.53
CA GLU A 299 -26.71 9.73 -4.21
C GLU A 299 -27.11 8.25 -4.05
N LYS A 300 -27.85 7.72 -5.03
CA LYS A 300 -28.32 6.32 -5.00
C LYS A 300 -27.13 5.35 -4.92
N ILE A 301 -26.08 5.61 -5.70
CA ILE A 301 -24.91 4.76 -5.76
C ILE A 301 -24.08 4.84 -4.47
N PHE A 302 -23.91 6.04 -3.88
CA PHE A 302 -23.25 6.17 -2.57
C PHE A 302 -24.01 5.43 -1.47
N ARG A 303 -25.36 5.51 -1.47
CA ARG A 303 -26.18 4.74 -0.52
C ARG A 303 -26.01 3.23 -0.69
N GLN A 304 -25.82 2.74 -1.92
CA GLN A 304 -25.50 1.33 -2.17
C GLN A 304 -24.14 0.95 -1.61
N ALA A 305 -23.10 1.79 -1.83
CA ALA A 305 -21.78 1.56 -1.23
C ALA A 305 -21.85 1.46 0.31
N ILE A 306 -22.60 2.36 0.95
CA ILE A 306 -22.82 2.37 2.40
C ILE A 306 -23.61 1.15 2.86
N ALA A 307 -24.63 0.70 2.11
CA ALA A 307 -25.39 -0.49 2.46
C ALA A 307 -24.54 -1.76 2.42
N LEU A 308 -23.58 -1.83 1.48
CA LEU A 308 -22.61 -2.92 1.38
C LEU A 308 -21.53 -2.87 2.47
N LYS A 309 -21.08 -1.66 2.84
CA LYS A 309 -20.04 -1.42 3.84
C LYS A 309 -20.43 -0.24 4.73
N PRO A 310 -21.20 -0.48 5.82
CA PRO A 310 -21.72 0.58 6.68
C PRO A 310 -20.67 1.46 7.37
N ASP A 311 -19.47 0.95 7.56
CA ASP A 311 -18.30 1.62 8.14
C ASP A 311 -17.37 2.28 7.11
N PHE A 312 -17.88 2.54 5.90
CA PHE A 312 -17.11 3.17 4.82
C PHE A 312 -17.12 4.71 4.97
N ALA A 313 -16.21 5.24 5.77
CA ALA A 313 -16.12 6.68 6.06
C ALA A 313 -16.06 7.56 4.80
N GLU A 314 -15.29 7.14 3.79
CA GLU A 314 -15.17 7.87 2.52
C GLU A 314 -16.52 7.96 1.77
N ALA A 315 -17.29 6.87 1.73
CA ALA A 315 -18.60 6.86 1.08
C ALA A 315 -19.60 7.78 1.80
N HIS A 316 -19.61 7.78 3.14
CA HIS A 316 -20.40 8.73 3.92
C HIS A 316 -19.99 10.18 3.65
N ASN A 317 -18.70 10.47 3.59
CA ASN A 317 -18.20 11.81 3.28
C ASN A 317 -18.61 12.26 1.86
N ASN A 318 -18.48 11.36 0.86
CA ASN A 318 -18.85 11.65 -0.52
C ASN A 318 -20.37 11.83 -0.69
N LEU A 319 -21.18 11.01 0.02
CA LEU A 319 -22.63 11.20 0.09
C LEU A 319 -22.96 12.58 0.69
N GLY A 320 -22.28 12.97 1.79
CA GLY A 320 -22.46 14.27 2.42
C GLY A 320 -22.16 15.42 1.47
N LYS A 321 -21.04 15.34 0.73
CA LYS A 321 -20.70 16.35 -0.30
C LYS A 321 -21.76 16.41 -1.41
N ASN A 322 -22.24 15.26 -1.85
CA ASN A 322 -23.27 15.18 -2.89
C ASN A 322 -24.60 15.77 -2.42
N LEU A 323 -25.06 15.43 -1.21
CA LEU A 323 -26.29 15.96 -0.62
C LEU A 323 -26.21 17.49 -0.42
N TYR A 324 -25.03 18.02 -0.05
CA TYR A 324 -24.82 19.45 0.06
C TYR A 324 -25.00 20.15 -1.30
N LYS A 325 -24.47 19.58 -2.39
CA LYS A 325 -24.66 20.09 -3.76
C LYS A 325 -26.13 20.03 -4.21
N LEU A 326 -26.89 19.04 -3.75
CA LEU A 326 -28.32 18.93 -3.96
C LEU A 326 -29.16 19.92 -3.11
N GLY A 327 -28.53 20.68 -2.19
CA GLY A 327 -29.18 21.60 -1.28
C GLY A 327 -29.73 20.97 0.01
N ASN A 328 -29.55 19.68 0.22
CA ASN A 328 -30.03 18.91 1.37
C ASN A 328 -29.04 19.05 2.56
N LYS A 329 -28.90 20.27 3.11
CA LYS A 329 -27.86 20.61 4.10
C LYS A 329 -27.87 19.77 5.38
N ASP A 330 -29.07 19.44 5.92
CA ASP A 330 -29.18 18.67 7.17
C ASP A 330 -28.75 17.21 6.96
N LEU A 331 -29.20 16.58 5.88
CA LEU A 331 -28.78 15.20 5.53
C LEU A 331 -27.28 15.13 5.17
N ALA A 332 -26.76 16.21 4.57
CA ALA A 332 -25.34 16.33 4.30
C ALA A 332 -24.53 16.37 5.60
N LEU A 333 -24.97 17.19 6.57
CA LEU A 333 -24.31 17.27 7.88
C LEU A 333 -24.34 15.92 8.60
N GLU A 334 -25.48 15.23 8.63
CA GLU A 334 -25.61 13.88 9.21
C GLU A 334 -24.64 12.88 8.59
N SER A 335 -24.51 12.90 7.27
CA SER A 335 -23.61 12.00 6.55
C SER A 335 -22.14 12.30 6.86
N ILE A 336 -21.76 13.57 6.93
CA ILE A 336 -20.39 14.00 7.30
C ILE A 336 -20.09 13.66 8.78
N GLU A 337 -21.07 13.81 9.69
CA GLU A 337 -20.91 13.39 11.09
C GLU A 337 -20.66 11.88 11.20
N LYS A 338 -21.37 11.06 10.44
CA LYS A 338 -21.14 9.61 10.38
C LYS A 338 -19.73 9.30 9.87
N ALA A 339 -19.28 9.95 8.81
CA ALA A 339 -17.92 9.79 8.29
C ALA A 339 -16.86 10.10 9.36
N ASN A 340 -17.01 11.23 10.06
CA ASN A 340 -16.09 11.62 11.13
C ASN A 340 -16.15 10.69 12.36
N ASN A 341 -17.30 10.12 12.68
CA ASN A 341 -17.44 9.16 13.78
C ASN A 341 -16.81 7.80 13.45
N ILE A 342 -16.88 7.37 12.19
CA ILE A 342 -16.23 6.15 11.71
C ILE A 342 -14.71 6.32 11.69
N ASP A 343 -14.22 7.41 11.11
CA ASP A 343 -12.80 7.74 11.08
C ASP A 343 -12.56 9.19 11.56
N PRO A 344 -12.26 9.40 12.85
CA PRO A 344 -11.96 10.72 13.40
C PRO A 344 -10.67 11.37 12.87
N GLN A 345 -9.81 10.60 12.19
CA GLN A 345 -8.59 11.12 11.57
C GLN A 345 -8.81 11.50 10.09
N PHE A 346 -9.99 11.22 9.52
CA PHE A 346 -10.31 11.58 8.16
C PHE A 346 -10.45 13.11 8.03
N GLN A 347 -9.39 13.75 7.54
CA GLN A 347 -9.24 15.21 7.53
C GLN A 347 -10.37 15.92 6.81
N ASP A 348 -10.80 15.43 5.64
CA ASP A 348 -11.87 16.04 4.84
C ASP A 348 -13.19 16.06 5.60
N ALA A 349 -13.61 14.93 6.18
CA ALA A 349 -14.85 14.86 6.96
C ALA A 349 -14.81 15.77 8.17
N ARG A 350 -13.68 15.81 8.88
CA ARG A 350 -13.48 16.67 10.05
C ARG A 350 -13.55 18.16 9.72
N LEU A 351 -12.93 18.57 8.60
CA LEU A 351 -13.00 19.96 8.12
C LEU A 351 -14.43 20.33 7.72
N LEU A 352 -15.06 19.51 6.86
CA LEU A 352 -16.42 19.77 6.38
C LEU A 352 -17.41 19.86 7.53
N LEU A 353 -17.29 18.96 8.53
CA LEU A 353 -18.11 18.98 9.73
C LEU A 353 -18.02 20.32 10.46
N LYS A 354 -16.81 20.83 10.68
CA LYS A 354 -16.60 22.14 11.35
C LYS A 354 -17.17 23.30 10.54
N VAL A 355 -16.91 23.33 9.24
CA VAL A 355 -17.44 24.37 8.33
C VAL A 355 -18.96 24.35 8.31
N MET A 356 -19.58 23.19 8.18
CA MET A 356 -21.03 23.07 8.11
C MET A 356 -21.71 23.45 9.44
N LYS A 357 -21.14 23.03 10.58
CA LYS A 357 -21.65 23.41 11.91
C LYS A 357 -21.55 24.93 12.14
N SER A 358 -20.42 25.55 11.78
CA SER A 358 -20.25 27.00 11.88
C SER A 358 -21.26 27.74 11.00
N ARG A 359 -21.49 27.29 9.75
CA ARG A 359 -22.49 27.89 8.86
C ARG A 359 -23.92 27.75 9.41
N LYS A 360 -24.28 26.57 9.93
CA LYS A 360 -25.59 26.31 10.54
C LYS A 360 -25.84 27.25 11.76
N SER A 361 -24.87 27.34 12.67
CA SER A 361 -24.97 28.22 13.84
C SER A 361 -25.16 29.69 13.46
N ARG A 362 -24.53 30.16 12.38
CA ARG A 362 -24.72 31.54 11.87
C ARG A 362 -26.13 31.74 11.29
N GLU A 363 -26.59 30.81 10.44
CA GLU A 363 -27.94 30.84 9.86
C GLU A 363 -29.02 30.86 10.97
N GLU A 364 -28.85 30.09 12.04
CA GLU A 364 -29.75 30.06 13.20
C GLU A 364 -29.74 31.38 13.97
N SER A 365 -28.55 31.99 14.17
CA SER A 365 -28.39 33.28 14.85
C SER A 365 -29.01 34.44 14.06
N GLU A 366 -28.80 34.47 12.74
CA GLU A 366 -29.38 35.46 11.84
C GLU A 366 -30.93 35.37 11.82
N ASN A 367 -31.46 34.16 11.78
CA ASN A 367 -32.92 33.94 11.84
C ASN A 367 -33.54 34.31 13.21
N ALA A 368 -32.80 34.15 14.31
CA ALA A 368 -33.27 34.46 15.66
C ALA A 368 -33.27 35.99 15.95
N THR A 369 -32.36 36.73 15.33
CA THR A 369 -32.22 38.21 15.61
C THR A 369 -33.05 39.06 14.66
N GLY A 370 -33.53 38.52 13.53
CA GLY A 370 -34.30 39.29 12.52
C GLY A 370 -33.51 40.44 11.86
N ASP A 371 -32.24 40.54 12.13
CA ASP A 371 -31.37 41.64 11.67
C ASP A 371 -30.72 41.27 10.33
N THR A 372 -31.45 41.56 9.26
CA THR A 372 -30.96 41.37 7.87
C THR A 372 -29.87 42.38 7.48
N ASN A 373 -29.56 43.37 8.36
CA ASN A 373 -28.55 44.40 8.11
C ASN A 373 -27.13 43.98 8.55
N ASN A 374 -26.99 42.88 9.31
CA ASN A 374 -25.69 42.31 9.61
C ASN A 374 -25.23 41.38 8.47
N LYS A 375 -25.30 41.86 7.22
CA LYS A 375 -24.41 41.34 6.19
C LYS A 375 -23.00 41.58 6.70
N CYS A 376 -22.50 40.64 7.50
CA CYS A 376 -21.09 40.54 7.79
C CYS A 376 -20.40 40.64 6.42
N THR A 377 -19.92 41.83 6.13
CA THR A 377 -19.06 42.06 4.99
C THR A 377 -18.03 40.93 5.07
N LYS A 378 -18.01 40.05 4.05
CA LYS A 378 -16.96 39.07 3.86
C LYS A 378 -15.63 39.81 3.81
N THR A 379 -15.11 40.19 4.99
CA THR A 379 -13.76 40.70 5.14
C THR A 379 -12.82 39.50 5.30
N GLY A 380 -12.86 38.59 4.31
CA GLY A 380 -11.68 37.80 4.04
C GLY A 380 -10.54 38.78 3.74
N LEU A 381 -9.32 38.43 4.13
CA LEU A 381 -8.13 39.14 3.67
C LEU A 381 -8.30 39.40 2.17
N THR A 382 -8.25 40.68 1.80
CA THR A 382 -8.20 41.10 0.39
C THR A 382 -7.02 40.42 -0.27
N SER A 383 -6.90 40.49 -1.58
CA SER A 383 -5.76 39.90 -2.35
C SER A 383 -4.37 40.31 -1.81
N ASN A 384 -4.33 41.34 -0.95
CA ASN A 384 -3.08 41.84 -0.36
C ASN A 384 -2.66 40.99 0.86
N PRO A 385 -1.36 40.68 1.00
CA PRO A 385 -0.83 39.98 2.15
C PRO A 385 -0.99 40.83 3.43
N LEU A 386 -1.32 40.18 4.56
CA LEU A 386 -1.20 40.81 5.86
C LEU A 386 0.20 40.60 6.40
N ILE A 387 0.88 41.69 6.74
CA ILE A 387 2.24 41.64 7.31
C ILE A 387 2.16 42.09 8.76
N LEU A 388 2.64 41.23 9.67
CA LEU A 388 2.68 41.47 11.12
C LEU A 388 4.09 41.15 11.62
N ASN A 389 4.38 41.51 12.87
CA ASN A 389 5.65 41.20 13.51
C ASN A 389 5.42 40.57 14.89
N ARG A 390 6.28 39.61 15.24
CA ARG A 390 6.34 38.96 16.55
C ARG A 390 7.81 38.84 16.98
N VAL A 391 8.07 38.98 18.27
CA VAL A 391 9.41 38.79 18.85
C VAL A 391 9.82 37.32 18.68
N VAL A 392 11.05 37.10 18.27
CA VAL A 392 11.62 35.75 18.07
C VAL A 392 12.35 35.30 19.32
N GLU A 393 11.98 34.17 19.86
CA GLU A 393 12.69 33.51 20.95
C GLU A 393 13.86 32.69 20.41
N LYS A 394 15.07 32.99 20.86
CA LYS A 394 16.28 32.23 20.44
C LYS A 394 16.22 30.74 20.79
N GLU A 395 15.57 30.41 21.90
CA GLU A 395 15.35 29.03 22.33
C GLU A 395 14.45 28.25 21.35
N LEU A 396 13.49 28.92 20.71
CA LEU A 396 12.65 28.31 19.69
C LEU A 396 13.49 27.83 18.51
N ILE A 397 14.40 28.67 18.02
CA ILE A 397 15.28 28.32 16.90
C ILE A 397 16.14 27.10 17.27
N ALA A 398 16.72 27.07 18.48
CA ALA A 398 17.53 25.94 18.96
C ALA A 398 16.72 24.63 19.01
N ASN A 399 15.47 24.69 19.49
CA ASN A 399 14.56 23.52 19.49
C ASN A 399 14.25 23.00 18.08
N LEU A 400 14.03 23.89 17.11
CA LEU A 400 13.77 23.48 15.72
C LEU A 400 15.00 22.82 15.08
N TYR A 401 16.22 23.29 15.37
CA TYR A 401 17.44 22.61 14.92
C TYR A 401 17.60 21.23 15.56
N GLU A 402 17.30 21.08 16.84
CA GLU A 402 17.34 19.78 17.52
C GLU A 402 16.32 18.80 16.90
N MET A 403 15.12 19.27 16.62
CA MET A 403 14.08 18.47 15.91
C MET A 403 14.56 18.07 14.52
N SER A 404 15.20 19.00 13.78
CA SER A 404 15.68 18.71 12.42
C SER A 404 16.72 17.60 12.36
N SER A 405 17.58 17.47 13.39
CA SER A 405 18.61 16.44 13.44
C SER A 405 18.06 15.05 13.74
N ARG A 406 16.92 14.94 14.42
CA ARG A 406 16.33 13.65 14.84
C ARG A 406 15.27 13.11 13.87
N GLU A 407 14.49 13.99 13.26
CA GLU A 407 13.28 13.61 12.52
C GLU A 407 13.34 13.94 11.02
N LEU A 408 14.11 14.94 10.61
CA LEU A 408 14.14 15.41 9.21
C LEU A 408 15.22 14.78 8.33
N ASP A 409 16.20 14.09 8.86
CA ASP A 409 17.23 13.40 8.05
C ASP A 409 16.67 12.26 7.17
N LYS A 410 15.38 11.93 7.32
CA LYS A 410 14.69 10.88 6.57
C LYS A 410 13.87 11.36 5.39
N THR A 411 13.59 12.66 5.27
CA THR A 411 12.69 13.18 4.22
C THR A 411 13.25 14.44 3.57
N ILE A 412 14.04 14.27 2.51
CA ILE A 412 14.36 15.37 1.59
C ILE A 412 13.16 15.52 0.65
N ASP A 413 12.30 16.51 0.86
CA ASP A 413 11.26 16.82 -0.10
C ASP A 413 11.86 17.55 -1.31
N ALA A 414 11.88 16.88 -2.46
CA ALA A 414 12.42 17.44 -3.71
C ALA A 414 11.73 18.74 -4.16
N ARG A 415 10.56 19.07 -3.58
CA ARG A 415 9.82 20.32 -3.86
C ARG A 415 10.48 21.56 -3.26
N TYR A 416 11.30 21.40 -2.22
CA TYR A 416 11.89 22.50 -1.44
C TYR A 416 13.40 22.69 -1.67
N GLY A 417 13.99 22.04 -2.66
CA GLY A 417 15.40 22.18 -3.02
C GLY A 417 16.34 21.70 -1.89
N ASN A 418 17.42 22.45 -1.64
CA ASN A 418 18.42 22.14 -0.60
C ASN A 418 17.97 22.56 0.81
N GLY A 419 16.70 22.36 1.16
CA GLY A 419 16.15 22.66 2.47
C GLY A 419 15.67 21.42 3.21
N LYS A 420 15.60 21.49 4.54
CA LYS A 420 14.94 20.51 5.39
C LYS A 420 13.51 21.01 5.63
N CYS A 421 12.53 20.29 5.12
CA CYS A 421 11.11 20.55 5.32
C CYS A 421 10.42 19.26 5.78
N SER A 422 9.44 19.40 6.64
CA SER A 422 8.57 18.32 7.09
C SER A 422 7.12 18.58 6.68
N PRO A 423 6.69 18.20 5.48
CA PRO A 423 5.32 18.42 5.00
C PRO A 423 4.27 17.63 5.80
N ASP A 424 4.64 16.49 6.37
CA ASP A 424 3.75 15.60 7.11
C ASP A 424 3.82 15.78 8.63
N PHE A 425 4.63 16.73 9.10
CA PHE A 425 4.81 17.04 10.51
C PHE A 425 3.85 18.13 10.95
N ASN A 426 3.05 17.86 11.98
CA ASN A 426 2.19 18.87 12.58
C ASN A 426 2.88 19.52 13.76
N LEU A 427 3.69 20.56 13.50
CA LEU A 427 4.50 21.26 14.50
C LEU A 427 3.68 21.70 15.72
N PHE A 428 2.45 22.21 15.51
CA PHE A 428 1.61 22.69 16.60
C PHE A 428 1.06 21.61 17.52
N GLN A 429 1.28 20.33 17.21
CA GLN A 429 0.97 19.20 18.09
C GLN A 429 2.18 18.73 18.92
N ASP A 430 3.39 19.29 18.69
CA ASP A 430 4.56 18.99 19.50
C ASP A 430 4.36 19.41 20.95
N SER A 431 4.77 18.55 21.89
CA SER A 431 4.49 18.74 23.33
C SER A 431 5.42 19.72 24.03
N ARG A 432 6.47 20.24 23.37
CA ARG A 432 7.40 21.22 23.97
C ARG A 432 6.69 22.53 24.28
N SER A 433 6.87 23.02 25.50
CA SER A 433 6.17 24.24 25.98
C SER A 433 6.42 25.46 25.09
N ILE A 434 7.65 25.62 24.58
CA ILE A 434 8.00 26.73 23.67
C ILE A 434 7.20 26.64 22.35
N ILE A 435 7.05 25.44 21.80
CA ILE A 435 6.27 25.20 20.57
C ILE A 435 4.78 25.47 20.83
N GLN A 436 4.24 24.98 21.95
CA GLN A 436 2.84 25.20 22.32
C GLN A 436 2.51 26.68 22.54
N ASN A 437 3.41 27.46 23.15
CA ASN A 437 3.23 28.90 23.32
C ASN A 437 3.20 29.62 21.97
N VAL A 438 4.14 29.32 21.09
CA VAL A 438 4.18 29.88 19.72
C VAL A 438 2.93 29.49 18.93
N ALA A 439 2.51 28.22 18.99
CA ALA A 439 1.30 27.73 18.34
C ALA A 439 0.05 28.49 18.79
N LYS A 440 -0.07 28.74 20.11
CA LYS A 440 -1.18 29.52 20.69
C LYS A 440 -1.16 30.95 20.19
N ASP A 441 -0.01 31.61 20.20
CA ASP A 441 0.13 33.00 19.74
C ASP A 441 -0.17 33.11 18.24
N LEU A 442 0.39 32.24 17.41
CA LEU A 442 0.14 32.26 15.98
C LEU A 442 -1.33 31.94 15.65
N THR A 443 -1.99 31.06 16.41
CA THR A 443 -3.42 30.80 16.27
C THR A 443 -4.24 32.04 16.57
N LYS A 444 -3.90 32.78 17.64
CA LYS A 444 -4.56 34.05 17.96
C LYS A 444 -4.38 35.07 16.84
N ILE A 445 -3.16 35.22 16.33
CA ILE A 445 -2.86 36.10 15.19
C ILE A 445 -3.68 35.74 13.96
N MET A 446 -3.79 34.43 13.65
CA MET A 446 -4.62 33.97 12.55
C MET A 446 -6.09 34.34 12.73
N MET A 447 -6.66 34.12 13.93
CA MET A 447 -8.05 34.46 14.24
C MET A 447 -8.31 35.98 14.11
N GLU A 448 -7.40 36.80 14.62
CA GLU A 448 -7.50 38.28 14.52
C GLU A 448 -7.40 38.73 13.05
N ALA A 449 -6.52 38.12 12.26
CA ALA A 449 -6.31 38.44 10.86
C ALA A 449 -7.55 38.19 10.00
N VAL A 450 -8.22 37.06 10.21
CA VAL A 450 -9.40 36.68 9.43
C VAL A 450 -10.72 37.03 10.11
N LYS A 451 -10.67 37.58 11.32
CA LYS A 451 -11.84 37.98 12.15
C LYS A 451 -12.86 36.84 12.33
N SER A 452 -12.35 35.63 12.50
CA SER A 452 -13.15 34.40 12.60
C SER A 452 -12.38 33.36 13.40
N GLU A 453 -13.07 32.32 13.87
CA GLU A 453 -12.41 31.09 14.31
C GLU A 453 -11.61 30.49 13.16
N VAL A 454 -10.53 29.75 13.49
CA VAL A 454 -9.67 29.12 12.50
C VAL A 454 -9.57 27.63 12.71
N TYR A 455 -9.46 26.90 11.61
CA TYR A 455 -9.15 25.48 11.60
C TYR A 455 -7.80 25.25 10.92
N ILE A 456 -6.79 24.87 11.72
CA ILE A 456 -5.43 24.61 11.24
C ILE A 456 -5.38 23.19 10.70
N ILE A 457 -5.02 23.03 9.43
CA ILE A 457 -4.93 21.73 8.75
C ILE A 457 -3.52 21.16 8.75
N GLY A 458 -2.50 21.99 8.95
CA GLY A 458 -1.12 21.57 9.03
C GLY A 458 -0.23 22.72 9.49
N SER A 459 0.83 22.37 10.20
CA SER A 459 1.88 23.30 10.62
C SER A 459 3.23 22.61 10.48
N PHE A 460 4.21 23.33 10.00
CA PHE A 460 5.53 22.80 9.65
C PHE A 460 6.60 23.83 9.95
N PHE A 461 7.86 23.43 9.91
CA PHE A 461 8.99 24.37 9.90
C PHE A 461 9.96 23.99 8.78
N ASN A 462 10.67 25.00 8.30
CA ASN A 462 11.67 24.87 7.25
C ASN A 462 13.00 25.46 7.70
N ILE A 463 14.08 24.74 7.43
CA ILE A 463 15.45 25.23 7.54
C ILE A 463 16.03 25.21 6.13
N LEU A 464 16.17 26.36 5.51
CA LEU A 464 16.62 26.51 4.13
C LEU A 464 18.10 26.93 4.11
N SER A 465 18.94 26.13 3.50
CA SER A 465 20.32 26.46 3.14
C SER A 465 20.39 27.04 1.72
N ALA A 466 21.58 27.38 1.23
CA ALA A 466 21.79 27.92 -0.12
C ALA A 466 21.13 27.06 -1.21
N GLY A 467 20.33 27.68 -2.07
CA GLY A 467 19.55 27.01 -3.12
C GLY A 467 18.24 26.38 -2.63
N GLY A 468 17.90 26.53 -1.34
CA GLY A 468 16.62 26.08 -0.78
C GLY A 468 15.50 27.06 -1.13
N GLY A 469 14.29 26.52 -1.34
CA GLY A 469 13.13 27.35 -1.65
C GLY A 469 12.04 26.58 -2.37
N SER A 470 11.08 27.29 -2.92
CA SER A 470 9.98 26.70 -3.68
C SER A 470 9.77 27.37 -5.02
N ASN A 471 9.45 26.58 -6.02
CA ASN A 471 8.94 27.07 -7.30
C ASN A 471 7.55 27.71 -7.13
N PRO A 472 7.05 28.48 -8.10
CA PRO A 472 5.69 29.02 -8.04
C PRO A 472 4.64 27.95 -7.77
N HIS A 473 3.87 28.13 -6.70
CA HIS A 473 2.81 27.20 -6.27
C HIS A 473 1.73 27.93 -5.46
N ASN A 474 0.63 27.25 -5.20
CA ASN A 474 -0.38 27.65 -4.24
C ASN A 474 -0.70 26.48 -3.28
N HIS A 475 -1.50 26.73 -2.26
CA HIS A 475 -1.83 25.75 -1.22
C HIS A 475 -3.24 25.15 -1.35
N LEU A 476 -3.88 25.25 -2.53
CA LEU A 476 -5.20 24.65 -2.77
C LEU A 476 -5.06 23.15 -3.05
N ASN A 477 -5.94 22.37 -2.43
CA ASN A 477 -6.14 20.94 -2.74
C ASN A 477 -7.46 20.74 -3.52
N ASP A 478 -7.82 19.49 -3.80
CA ASP A 478 -9.02 19.19 -4.59
C ASP A 478 -10.32 19.55 -3.85
N LEU A 479 -10.34 19.45 -2.52
CA LEU A 479 -11.48 19.87 -1.70
C LEU A 479 -11.67 21.39 -1.76
N ASP A 480 -10.59 22.17 -1.81
CA ASP A 480 -10.63 23.64 -1.93
C ASP A 480 -11.20 24.10 -3.28
N LYS A 481 -11.05 23.29 -4.31
CA LYS A 481 -11.54 23.55 -5.67
C LYS A 481 -13.01 23.17 -5.83
N ASP A 482 -13.60 22.46 -4.87
CA ASP A 482 -15.02 22.10 -4.91
C ASP A 482 -15.89 23.37 -4.76
N ILE A 483 -16.53 23.74 -5.87
CA ILE A 483 -17.34 24.97 -6.00
C ILE A 483 -18.51 24.98 -4.97
N GLY A 484 -19.03 23.80 -4.60
CA GLY A 484 -20.17 23.68 -3.66
C GLY A 484 -19.84 24.21 -2.26
N PHE A 485 -18.60 24.05 -1.79
CA PHE A 485 -18.18 24.47 -0.45
C PHE A 485 -17.47 25.81 -0.41
N ASP A 486 -16.94 26.29 -1.54
CA ASP A 486 -16.22 27.59 -1.66
C ASP A 486 -15.06 27.73 -0.63
N LEU A 487 -14.41 26.60 -0.30
CA LEU A 487 -13.37 26.55 0.73
C LEU A 487 -12.09 27.25 0.32
N GLY A 488 -11.76 27.28 -0.98
CA GLY A 488 -10.57 27.93 -1.49
C GLY A 488 -10.48 29.41 -1.17
N LYS A 489 -11.63 30.10 -1.01
CA LYS A 489 -11.69 31.50 -0.59
C LYS A 489 -11.51 31.69 0.93
N GLN A 490 -11.62 30.63 1.71
CA GLN A 490 -11.53 30.64 3.17
C GLN A 490 -10.20 30.08 3.67
N LYS A 491 -9.32 29.65 2.76
CA LYS A 491 -8.02 29.06 3.08
C LYS A 491 -6.90 30.07 2.97
N TYR A 492 -6.01 30.03 3.95
CA TYR A 492 -4.87 30.93 4.09
C TYR A 492 -3.61 30.17 4.43
N SER A 493 -2.45 30.75 4.06
CA SER A 493 -1.13 30.30 4.49
C SER A 493 -0.46 31.39 5.32
N LEU A 494 0.10 30.99 6.46
CA LEU A 494 0.92 31.82 7.34
C LEU A 494 2.36 31.39 7.24
N VAL A 495 3.29 32.35 7.16
CA VAL A 495 4.73 32.11 7.29
C VAL A 495 5.28 33.07 8.34
N TYR A 496 5.96 32.52 9.36
CA TYR A 496 6.65 33.26 10.42
C TYR A 496 8.16 33.06 10.27
N TYR A 497 8.88 34.15 10.03
CA TYR A 497 10.31 34.18 9.80
C TYR A 497 11.06 34.31 11.11
N LEU A 498 11.75 33.27 11.55
CA LEU A 498 12.53 33.22 12.80
C LEU A 498 13.97 33.66 12.58
N SER A 499 14.56 33.27 11.44
CA SER A 499 15.85 33.74 10.96
C SER A 499 15.76 33.94 9.47
N VAL A 500 16.23 35.07 8.98
CA VAL A 500 16.18 35.41 7.55
C VAL A 500 17.46 35.07 6.81
N GLY A 501 18.48 34.60 7.52
CA GLY A 501 19.76 34.23 6.93
C GLY A 501 20.54 35.43 6.36
N ASP A 502 21.37 35.16 5.33
CA ASP A 502 22.17 36.20 4.65
C ASP A 502 21.34 36.93 3.60
N GLN A 503 20.96 38.17 3.89
CA GLN A 503 20.16 39.01 2.97
C GLN A 503 21.01 39.85 1.99
N HIS A 504 22.34 39.81 2.11
CA HIS A 504 23.24 40.53 1.21
C HIS A 504 23.75 39.66 0.05
N CYS A 505 23.14 38.49 -0.16
CA CYS A 505 23.43 37.59 -1.27
C CYS A 505 22.57 37.92 -2.52
N ASN A 506 22.90 37.30 -3.66
CA ASN A 506 22.17 37.50 -4.92
C ASN A 506 20.69 37.05 -4.88
N GLU A 507 20.39 36.07 -4.00
CA GLU A 507 19.05 35.51 -3.82
C GLU A 507 18.66 35.60 -2.32
N PRO A 508 18.27 36.79 -1.81
CA PRO A 508 18.01 36.99 -0.38
C PRO A 508 16.72 36.31 0.11
N GLY A 509 16.06 35.53 -0.72
CA GLY A 509 14.85 34.81 -0.38
C GLY A 509 13.61 35.71 -0.33
N ILE A 510 13.49 36.59 -1.30
CA ILE A 510 12.29 37.42 -1.49
C ILE A 510 11.08 36.48 -1.67
N LEU A 511 10.02 36.72 -0.89
CA LEU A 511 8.72 36.10 -1.12
C LEU A 511 8.07 36.82 -2.31
N LYS A 512 8.02 36.17 -3.44
CA LYS A 512 7.38 36.68 -4.66
C LYS A 512 5.93 36.24 -4.68
N LEU A 513 5.04 37.18 -4.78
CA LEU A 513 3.61 36.96 -4.96
C LEU A 513 3.24 37.28 -6.40
N TYR A 514 2.35 36.49 -6.99
CA TYR A 514 1.89 36.65 -8.37
C TYR A 514 0.40 37.07 -8.37
N GLU A 515 0.02 37.92 -9.29
CA GLU A 515 -1.37 38.33 -9.57
C GLU A 515 -2.13 38.95 -8.37
N PRO A 516 -1.85 40.21 -7.94
CA PRO A 516 -0.87 41.14 -8.52
C PRO A 516 0.56 40.82 -8.08
N SER A 517 1.55 41.22 -8.90
CA SER A 517 2.95 40.99 -8.57
C SER A 517 3.38 41.84 -7.41
N GLU A 518 3.99 41.23 -6.41
CA GLU A 518 4.49 41.91 -5.20
C GLU A 518 5.69 41.13 -4.65
N ASP A 519 6.76 41.81 -4.35
CA ASP A 519 7.97 41.27 -3.77
C ASP A 519 8.13 41.70 -2.32
N ILE A 520 8.17 40.75 -1.38
CA ILE A 520 8.35 40.98 0.05
C ILE A 520 9.71 40.48 0.49
N LEU A 521 10.57 41.38 0.95
CA LEU A 521 11.84 40.98 1.58
C LEU A 521 11.58 40.68 3.07
N PRO A 522 11.71 39.41 3.51
CA PRO A 522 11.42 39.06 4.89
C PRO A 522 12.41 39.71 5.89
N CYS A 523 11.94 40.03 7.07
CA CYS A 523 12.78 40.36 8.22
C CYS A 523 12.49 39.42 9.40
N GLU A 524 13.43 39.32 10.32
CA GLU A 524 13.27 38.51 11.53
C GLU A 524 12.05 38.97 12.34
N GLY A 525 11.24 38.02 12.78
CA GLY A 525 10.00 38.28 13.48
C GLY A 525 8.81 38.56 12.57
N MET A 526 9.00 38.71 11.26
CA MET A 526 7.91 38.99 10.34
C MET A 526 6.99 37.78 10.19
N ILE A 527 5.69 38.06 10.20
CA ILE A 527 4.64 37.08 9.86
C ILE A 527 3.92 37.57 8.62
N THR A 528 3.81 36.72 7.62
CA THR A 528 2.98 36.97 6.44
C THR A 528 1.79 36.02 6.44
N ILE A 529 0.58 36.55 6.18
CA ILE A 529 -0.62 35.73 5.94
C ILE A 529 -1.13 36.09 4.56
N ILE A 530 -1.25 35.07 3.71
CA ILE A 530 -1.68 35.20 2.31
C ILE A 530 -2.85 34.25 2.02
N PRO A 531 -3.79 34.61 1.12
CA PRO A 531 -4.78 33.68 0.62
C PRO A 531 -4.09 32.46 -0.02
N ALA A 532 -4.54 31.26 0.31
CA ALA A 532 -3.92 30.03 -0.18
C ALA A 532 -4.04 29.85 -1.70
N SER A 533 -5.00 30.50 -2.35
CA SER A 533 -5.15 30.55 -3.80
C SER A 533 -4.08 31.38 -4.51
N ARG A 534 -3.40 32.28 -3.79
CA ARG A 534 -2.40 33.15 -4.39
C ARG A 534 -1.11 32.39 -4.72
N MET A 535 -0.69 32.42 -5.97
CA MET A 535 0.58 31.85 -6.39
C MET A 535 1.75 32.60 -5.77
N HIS A 536 2.72 31.88 -5.24
CA HIS A 536 3.92 32.46 -4.65
C HIS A 536 5.14 31.55 -4.81
N SER A 537 6.32 32.14 -4.66
CA SER A 537 7.60 31.42 -4.66
C SER A 537 8.62 32.13 -3.77
N ALA A 538 9.63 31.41 -3.33
CA ALA A 538 10.78 31.98 -2.65
C ALA A 538 12.01 31.10 -2.91
N VAL A 539 13.14 31.71 -3.31
CA VAL A 539 14.43 31.05 -3.47
C VAL A 539 15.45 31.74 -2.59
N TYR A 540 16.22 30.97 -1.85
CA TYR A 540 17.22 31.48 -0.92
C TYR A 540 18.62 30.96 -1.25
N GLY A 541 19.56 31.86 -1.55
CA GLY A 541 20.94 31.56 -1.93
C GLY A 541 22.00 31.94 -0.90
N GLY A 542 21.61 32.34 0.32
CA GLY A 542 22.53 32.83 1.35
C GLY A 542 23.38 31.75 2.01
N LYS A 543 24.46 32.15 2.69
CA LYS A 543 25.43 31.25 3.32
C LYS A 543 25.01 30.76 4.71
N THR A 544 24.12 31.47 5.39
CA THR A 544 23.55 31.09 6.70
C THR A 544 22.12 30.64 6.55
N ASP A 545 21.67 29.69 7.38
CA ASP A 545 20.36 29.11 7.26
C ASP A 545 19.25 30.11 7.51
N ARG A 546 18.17 29.99 6.74
CA ARG A 546 16.89 30.65 7.00
C ARG A 546 15.99 29.66 7.74
N VAL A 547 15.37 30.11 8.85
CA VAL A 547 14.45 29.29 9.66
C VAL A 547 13.08 29.96 9.68
N MET A 548 12.05 29.17 9.38
CA MET A 548 10.67 29.66 9.39
C MET A 548 9.67 28.59 9.83
N ILE A 549 8.55 29.04 10.38
CA ILE A 549 7.38 28.21 10.69
C ILE A 549 6.27 28.56 9.69
N GLY A 550 5.62 27.54 9.15
CA GLY A 550 4.46 27.69 8.30
C GLY A 550 3.21 27.03 8.88
N ALA A 551 2.05 27.55 8.56
CA ALA A 551 0.77 26.92 8.86
C ALA A 551 -0.26 27.20 7.77
N ASN A 552 -1.03 26.18 7.39
CA ASN A 552 -2.18 26.32 6.52
C ASN A 552 -3.46 26.20 7.36
N PHE A 553 -4.41 27.10 7.14
CA PHE A 553 -5.64 27.15 7.94
C PHE A 553 -6.84 27.65 7.14
N TYR A 554 -8.03 27.34 7.63
CA TYR A 554 -9.30 27.91 7.14
C TYR A 554 -9.89 28.89 8.15
N SER A 555 -10.54 29.95 7.66
CA SER A 555 -11.48 30.74 8.46
C SER A 555 -12.80 29.98 8.51
N LEU A 556 -13.39 29.84 9.69
CA LEU A 556 -14.65 29.12 9.90
C LEU A 556 -15.86 30.04 9.88
#